data_bb38302727f23ceb154f6ae78decbd17
#
_entry.id   bb38302727f23ceb154f6ae78decbd17
#
_cell.length_a   1.000
_cell.length_b   1.000
_cell.length_c   1.000
_cell.angle_alpha   90.00
_cell.angle_beta   90.00
_cell.angle_gamma   90.00
#
_symmetry.space_group_name_H-M   'P 1'
#
loop_
_entity.id
_entity.type
_entity.pdbx_description
1 polymer ?
#
loop_
_entity_poly.entity_id
_entity_poly.type
_entity_poly.pdbx_seq_one_letter_code
_entity_poly.pdbx_strand_id
1 'polypeptide(L)'
;SELTIAAQGPNTDTIAAILNRPVPEGAVKFDGHLRAVENAFHIDRMNAQLGQSNLSGDLKLIQGKPPKLKGQISSTYLDYALFQDKNKTGQTTGEPTKVKPVEDSAEADKKVTPKEQRRQLLPDTPITLEVFDQIDLDMAIRFDEVVNFMGFDPVHDLKAKIVLKGRALLVSNLEASGIRGGDLKGNFTLARDAELTRIDVDMKGRHLRFGLAAVPGQTLDSYPPVDIEAKLSGAGNTYRTLARALKGRIKAVQGEGRVSNNTMGLLLSDVFYELFQAINPLAKTEPTTRLQCGVYIVNLDRGRAEIQAVVIQTDKLTILSAGTIDLNTERINVGFETRPRKGVGISASMLTNPYTKLGGSL
;
A
#
# COMPACT_ATOMS: atom_id res chain seq x y z
N SER A 1 -35.64 -12.66 24.82
CA SER A 1 -35.78 -13.92 24.09
C SER A 1 -34.41 -14.48 23.78
N GLU A 2 -34.23 -15.78 23.91
CA GLU A 2 -33.02 -16.50 23.57
C GLU A 2 -33.34 -17.57 22.52
N LEU A 3 -32.48 -17.73 21.53
CA LEU A 3 -32.63 -18.68 20.44
C LEU A 3 -31.27 -19.28 20.11
N THR A 4 -31.17 -20.61 20.08
CA THR A 4 -30.02 -21.28 19.49
C THR A 4 -30.27 -21.47 18.01
N ILE A 5 -29.38 -20.98 17.18
CA ILE A 5 -29.45 -21.10 15.74
C ILE A 5 -28.38 -22.09 15.30
N ALA A 6 -28.77 -23.10 14.53
CA ALA A 6 -27.88 -23.97 13.80
C ALA A 6 -28.41 -24.10 12.39
N ALA A 7 -27.59 -23.73 11.41
CA ALA A 7 -27.93 -23.81 10.01
C ALA A 7 -26.77 -24.44 9.23
N GLN A 8 -27.09 -25.32 8.29
CA GLN A 8 -26.10 -25.87 7.37
C GLN A 8 -26.71 -26.08 5.98
N GLY A 9 -25.93 -25.93 4.96
CA GLY A 9 -26.37 -26.09 3.58
C GLY A 9 -25.21 -26.43 2.66
N PRO A 10 -25.47 -27.14 1.55
CA PRO A 10 -24.44 -27.47 0.58
C PRO A 10 -23.99 -26.28 -0.26
N ASN A 11 -24.78 -25.21 -0.28
CA ASN A 11 -24.51 -23.99 -1.03
C ASN A 11 -25.01 -22.74 -0.29
N THR A 12 -24.66 -21.60 -0.82
CA THR A 12 -24.97 -20.27 -0.26
C THR A 12 -26.22 -19.61 -0.86
N ASP A 13 -26.94 -20.27 -1.78
CA ASP A 13 -28.05 -19.65 -2.54
C ASP A 13 -29.14 -19.08 -1.64
N THR A 14 -29.52 -19.83 -0.64
CA THR A 14 -30.54 -19.38 0.35
C THR A 14 -30.06 -18.16 1.14
N ILE A 15 -28.77 -18.13 1.52
CA ILE A 15 -28.20 -17.00 2.24
C ILE A 15 -28.11 -15.80 1.34
N ALA A 16 -27.67 -15.97 0.10
CA ALA A 16 -27.63 -14.91 -0.91
C ALA A 16 -29.02 -14.29 -1.16
N ALA A 17 -30.05 -15.12 -1.21
CA ALA A 17 -31.43 -14.66 -1.34
C ALA A 17 -31.93 -13.88 -0.11
N ILE A 18 -31.61 -14.35 1.10
CA ILE A 18 -31.98 -13.65 2.35
C ILE A 18 -31.26 -12.31 2.48
N LEU A 19 -29.97 -12.27 2.17
CA LEU A 19 -29.15 -11.07 2.28
C LEU A 19 -29.35 -10.10 1.10
N ASN A 20 -30.02 -10.53 0.05
CA ASN A 20 -30.15 -9.82 -1.23
C ASN A 20 -28.78 -9.36 -1.78
N ARG A 21 -27.78 -10.21 -1.61
CA ARG A 21 -26.40 -9.97 -2.05
C ARG A 21 -25.78 -11.27 -2.54
N PRO A 22 -24.91 -11.23 -3.56
CA PRO A 22 -24.15 -12.40 -3.95
C PRO A 22 -23.27 -12.83 -2.77
N VAL A 23 -23.40 -14.09 -2.37
CA VAL A 23 -22.53 -14.74 -1.37
C VAL A 23 -21.68 -15.76 -2.13
N PRO A 24 -20.40 -15.92 -1.80
CA PRO A 24 -19.54 -16.90 -2.46
C PRO A 24 -20.11 -18.30 -2.37
N GLU A 25 -19.92 -19.08 -3.44
CA GLU A 25 -20.36 -20.46 -3.49
C GLU A 25 -19.56 -21.34 -2.52
N GLY A 26 -20.23 -22.25 -1.84
CA GLY A 26 -19.60 -23.20 -0.94
C GLY A 26 -20.55 -23.75 0.09
N ALA A 27 -20.13 -24.84 0.75
CA ALA A 27 -20.85 -25.38 1.90
C ALA A 27 -20.84 -24.37 3.05
N VAL A 28 -21.99 -24.18 3.67
CA VAL A 28 -22.21 -23.24 4.77
C VAL A 28 -22.57 -23.97 6.04
N LYS A 29 -21.95 -23.59 7.13
CA LYS A 29 -22.33 -23.98 8.46
C LYS A 29 -22.33 -22.76 9.36
N PHE A 30 -23.37 -22.59 10.14
CA PHE A 30 -23.49 -21.52 11.12
C PHE A 30 -24.09 -22.07 12.40
N ASP A 31 -23.48 -21.78 13.51
CA ASP A 31 -24.05 -22.01 14.85
C ASP A 31 -23.76 -20.81 15.76
N GLY A 32 -24.70 -20.56 16.71
CA GLY A 32 -24.58 -19.46 17.63
C GLY A 32 -25.80 -19.31 18.50
N HIS A 33 -25.65 -18.53 19.58
CA HIS A 33 -26.75 -18.19 20.48
C HIS A 33 -27.18 -16.74 20.26
N LEU A 34 -28.39 -16.55 19.77
CA LEU A 34 -28.96 -15.22 19.57
C LEU A 34 -29.79 -14.84 20.80
N ARG A 35 -29.48 -13.70 21.41
CA ARG A 35 -30.27 -13.09 22.49
C ARG A 35 -30.73 -11.71 22.07
N ALA A 36 -32.04 -11.48 22.14
CA ALA A 36 -32.62 -10.16 21.93
C ALA A 36 -32.88 -9.50 23.29
N VAL A 37 -32.28 -8.35 23.55
CA VAL A 37 -32.40 -7.58 24.80
C VAL A 37 -32.67 -6.13 24.44
N GLU A 38 -33.86 -5.63 24.79
CA GLU A 38 -34.31 -4.26 24.48
C GLU A 38 -34.03 -3.86 23.01
N ASN A 39 -33.06 -2.99 22.78
CA ASN A 39 -32.67 -2.48 21.45
C ASN A 39 -31.39 -3.11 20.91
N ALA A 40 -30.98 -4.27 21.38
CA ALA A 40 -29.74 -4.93 20.96
C ALA A 40 -29.97 -6.43 20.69
N PHE A 41 -29.23 -6.92 19.70
CA PHE A 41 -29.10 -8.34 19.40
C PHE A 41 -27.68 -8.79 19.73
N HIS A 42 -27.55 -9.82 20.52
CA HIS A 42 -26.28 -10.44 20.86
C HIS A 42 -26.21 -11.80 20.16
N ILE A 43 -25.09 -12.05 19.51
CA ILE A 43 -24.74 -13.37 18.96
C ILE A 43 -23.53 -13.83 19.79
N ASP A 44 -23.76 -14.75 20.69
CA ASP A 44 -22.72 -15.30 21.56
C ASP A 44 -22.23 -16.63 20.95
N ARG A 45 -20.95 -16.92 21.07
CA ARG A 45 -20.33 -18.16 20.57
C ARG A 45 -20.67 -18.44 19.12
N MET A 46 -20.66 -17.38 18.31
CA MET A 46 -20.83 -17.51 16.86
C MET A 46 -19.72 -18.37 16.26
N ASN A 47 -20.11 -19.34 15.43
CA ASN A 47 -19.20 -20.10 14.62
C ASN A 47 -19.79 -20.23 13.22
N ALA A 48 -19.10 -19.65 12.26
CA ALA A 48 -19.52 -19.65 10.85
C ALA A 48 -18.43 -20.26 9.99
N GLN A 49 -18.81 -21.09 9.04
CA GLN A 49 -17.91 -21.68 8.06
C GLN A 49 -18.49 -21.47 6.67
N LEU A 50 -17.65 -21.04 5.74
CA LEU A 50 -17.96 -20.92 4.33
C LEU A 50 -16.82 -21.51 3.49
N GLY A 51 -17.06 -22.69 2.93
CA GLY A 51 -15.99 -23.47 2.31
C GLY A 51 -14.89 -23.81 3.32
N GLN A 52 -13.67 -23.36 3.05
CA GLN A 52 -12.52 -23.48 3.98
C GLN A 52 -12.43 -22.36 4.99
N SER A 53 -13.08 -21.22 4.73
CA SER A 53 -13.05 -20.06 5.62
C SER A 53 -13.91 -20.27 6.84
N ASN A 54 -13.42 -19.81 8.00
CA ASN A 54 -14.16 -19.86 9.24
C ASN A 54 -14.13 -18.51 9.95
N LEU A 55 -15.16 -18.23 10.73
CA LEU A 55 -15.27 -17.06 11.60
C LEU A 55 -15.89 -17.48 12.91
N SER A 56 -15.30 -17.12 14.01
CA SER A 56 -15.83 -17.34 15.35
C SER A 56 -15.76 -16.05 16.17
N GLY A 57 -16.62 -15.93 17.16
CA GLY A 57 -16.60 -14.77 18.03
C GLY A 57 -17.93 -14.44 18.68
N ASP A 58 -17.98 -13.22 19.22
CA ASP A 58 -19.16 -12.67 19.88
C ASP A 58 -19.47 -11.29 19.29
N LEU A 59 -20.72 -11.08 18.89
CA LEU A 59 -21.17 -9.85 18.26
C LEU A 59 -22.35 -9.26 19.02
N LYS A 60 -22.40 -7.95 19.10
CA LYS A 60 -23.52 -7.17 19.60
C LYS A 60 -23.90 -6.10 18.61
N LEU A 61 -25.08 -6.25 18.01
CA LEU A 61 -25.68 -5.24 17.16
C LEU A 61 -26.66 -4.41 18.01
N ILE A 62 -26.36 -3.13 18.19
CA ILE A 62 -27.20 -2.16 18.89
C ILE A 62 -27.95 -1.37 17.82
N GLN A 63 -29.30 -1.37 17.92
CA GLN A 63 -30.14 -0.58 17.04
C GLN A 63 -29.91 0.91 17.29
N GLY A 64 -29.90 1.70 16.20
CA GLY A 64 -29.67 3.14 16.26
C GLY A 64 -29.57 3.74 14.86
N LYS A 65 -29.28 5.02 14.80
CA LYS A 65 -29.02 5.75 13.55
C LYS A 65 -27.74 6.55 13.70
N PRO A 66 -26.60 6.01 13.24
CA PRO A 66 -26.40 4.68 12.63
C PRO A 66 -26.50 3.52 13.64
N PRO A 67 -26.72 2.28 13.18
CA PRO A 67 -26.61 1.09 14.03
C PRO A 67 -25.16 0.90 14.46
N LYS A 68 -24.94 0.24 15.61
CA LYS A 68 -23.61 0.01 16.16
C LYS A 68 -23.31 -1.48 16.31
N LEU A 69 -22.23 -1.94 15.67
CA LEU A 69 -21.70 -3.29 15.80
C LEU A 69 -20.49 -3.29 16.73
N LYS A 70 -20.57 -4.08 17.80
CA LYS A 70 -19.46 -4.30 18.74
C LYS A 70 -19.14 -5.78 18.83
N GLY A 71 -17.90 -6.11 19.15
CA GLY A 71 -17.54 -7.48 19.45
C GLY A 71 -16.09 -7.83 19.11
N GLN A 72 -15.90 -9.12 19.02
CA GLN A 72 -14.64 -9.71 18.60
C GLN A 72 -14.90 -10.82 17.61
N ILE A 73 -14.07 -10.91 16.61
CA ILE A 73 -14.07 -12.00 15.63
C ILE A 73 -12.68 -12.58 15.47
N SER A 74 -12.63 -13.88 15.31
CA SER A 74 -11.39 -14.61 15.02
C SER A 74 -11.62 -15.60 13.88
N SER A 75 -10.54 -15.93 13.18
CA SER A 75 -10.51 -16.90 12.12
C SER A 75 -9.17 -17.63 12.14
N THR A 76 -9.18 -18.93 11.89
CA THR A 76 -7.93 -19.67 11.64
C THR A 76 -7.55 -19.63 10.16
N TYR A 77 -8.53 -19.50 9.26
CA TYR A 77 -8.32 -19.34 7.82
C TYR A 77 -9.44 -18.51 7.20
N LEU A 78 -9.09 -17.45 6.51
CA LEU A 78 -10.01 -16.54 5.85
C LEU A 78 -9.59 -16.27 4.40
N ASP A 79 -10.42 -16.65 3.45
CA ASP A 79 -10.28 -16.23 2.05
C ASP A 79 -10.97 -14.88 1.85
N TYR A 80 -10.20 -13.81 1.71
CA TYR A 80 -10.72 -12.46 1.53
C TYR A 80 -11.47 -12.27 0.20
N ALA A 81 -11.18 -13.10 -0.81
CA ALA A 81 -11.91 -13.05 -2.08
C ALA A 81 -13.42 -13.29 -1.91
N LEU A 82 -13.82 -14.00 -0.86
CA LEU A 82 -15.22 -14.22 -0.51
C LEU A 82 -16.00 -12.92 -0.20
N PHE A 83 -15.31 -11.85 0.14
CA PHE A 83 -15.90 -10.56 0.51
C PHE A 83 -15.75 -9.48 -0.56
N GLN A 84 -15.09 -9.80 -1.69
CA GLN A 84 -14.92 -8.87 -2.80
C GLN A 84 -16.13 -8.91 -3.73
N ASP A 85 -16.68 -7.75 -4.07
CA ASP A 85 -17.72 -7.64 -5.10
C ASP A 85 -17.16 -8.04 -6.46
N LYS A 86 -17.59 -9.18 -7.01
CA LYS A 86 -17.19 -9.66 -8.34
C LYS A 86 -17.46 -8.64 -9.46
N ASN A 87 -18.36 -7.69 -9.26
CA ASN A 87 -18.69 -6.64 -10.22
C ASN A 87 -17.72 -5.44 -10.22
N LYS A 88 -16.79 -5.34 -9.26
CA LYS A 88 -15.79 -4.25 -9.19
C LYS A 88 -14.38 -4.68 -9.60
N THR A 89 -14.15 -5.94 -9.90
CA THR A 89 -12.82 -6.49 -10.23
C THR A 89 -12.32 -6.11 -11.64
N GLY A 90 -13.08 -5.32 -12.40
CA GLY A 90 -12.73 -4.91 -13.77
C GLY A 90 -11.84 -3.68 -13.92
N GLN A 91 -11.40 -3.01 -12.84
CA GLN A 91 -10.70 -1.72 -12.97
C GLN A 91 -9.41 -1.53 -12.15
N THR A 92 -8.84 -2.57 -11.56
CA THR A 92 -7.59 -2.40 -10.77
C THR A 92 -6.48 -3.41 -11.04
N THR A 93 -6.54 -4.15 -12.12
CA THR A 93 -5.34 -4.79 -12.68
C THR A 93 -4.83 -3.90 -13.80
N GLY A 94 -3.92 -2.98 -13.46
CA GLY A 94 -3.08 -2.32 -14.44
C GLY A 94 -2.22 -3.37 -15.14
N GLU A 95 -2.75 -4.01 -16.17
CA GLU A 95 -1.91 -4.65 -17.17
C GLU A 95 -0.95 -3.58 -17.71
N PRO A 96 0.35 -3.88 -17.77
CA PRO A 96 1.27 -2.97 -18.43
C PRO A 96 0.85 -2.89 -19.92
N THR A 97 0.30 -1.75 -20.30
CA THR A 97 0.00 -1.43 -21.70
C THR A 97 1.27 -1.69 -22.50
N LYS A 98 1.25 -2.71 -23.35
CA LYS A 98 2.30 -2.96 -24.33
C LYS A 98 2.44 -1.70 -25.20
N VAL A 99 3.45 -0.92 -24.93
CA VAL A 99 3.89 0.16 -25.83
C VAL A 99 4.43 -0.52 -27.07
N LYS A 100 3.73 -0.37 -28.19
CA LYS A 100 4.24 -0.76 -29.50
C LYS A 100 5.47 0.09 -29.80
N PRO A 101 6.53 -0.47 -30.40
CA PRO A 101 7.65 0.32 -30.87
C PRO A 101 7.15 1.32 -31.93
N VAL A 102 7.47 2.58 -31.74
CA VAL A 102 7.26 3.61 -32.76
C VAL A 102 8.34 3.40 -33.83
N GLU A 103 7.93 2.99 -35.00
CA GLU A 103 8.79 3.01 -36.19
C GLU A 103 9.09 4.47 -36.57
N ASP A 104 10.36 4.70 -36.77
CA ASP A 104 10.94 5.93 -37.29
C ASP A 104 10.31 6.30 -38.65
N SER A 105 9.63 7.42 -38.73
CA SER A 105 9.34 8.07 -39.99
C SER A 105 9.52 9.58 -39.85
N ALA A 106 10.64 10.04 -40.41
CA ALA A 106 10.89 11.43 -40.68
C ALA A 106 9.82 11.97 -41.68
N GLU A 107 9.22 13.09 -41.37
CA GLU A 107 9.06 14.27 -42.22
C GLU A 107 7.91 15.19 -41.76
N ALA A 108 8.23 16.49 -41.88
CA ALA A 108 7.35 17.63 -42.14
C ALA A 108 6.61 18.34 -41.01
N ASP A 109 7.20 19.47 -40.65
CA ASP A 109 6.61 20.80 -40.37
C ASP A 109 5.07 20.87 -40.33
N LYS A 110 4.52 21.02 -39.14
CA LYS A 110 3.32 21.83 -38.89
C LYS A 110 3.36 22.40 -37.47
N LYS A 111 3.50 23.73 -37.39
CA LYS A 111 3.23 24.51 -36.18
C LYS A 111 1.85 24.12 -35.60
N VAL A 112 1.83 23.34 -34.56
CA VAL A 112 0.70 23.19 -33.69
C VAL A 112 1.16 23.69 -32.31
N THR A 113 0.60 24.79 -31.87
CA THR A 113 0.73 25.26 -30.50
C THR A 113 0.05 24.25 -29.57
N PRO A 114 0.79 23.47 -28.80
CA PRO A 114 0.16 22.65 -27.77
C PRO A 114 -0.09 23.57 -26.55
N LYS A 115 -1.33 23.83 -26.20
CA LYS A 115 -1.66 24.02 -24.79
C LYS A 115 -1.35 22.68 -24.12
N GLU A 116 -0.12 22.55 -23.61
CA GLU A 116 0.25 21.48 -22.70
C GLU A 116 -0.69 21.58 -21.49
N GLN A 117 -1.74 20.78 -21.48
CA GLN A 117 -2.41 20.40 -20.26
C GLN A 117 -1.37 19.64 -19.45
N ARG A 118 -0.67 20.35 -18.55
CA ARG A 118 0.24 19.73 -17.57
C ARG A 118 -0.56 18.63 -16.89
N ARG A 119 -0.22 17.37 -17.14
CA ARG A 119 -0.74 16.22 -16.41
C ARG A 119 -0.31 16.43 -14.97
N GLN A 120 -1.26 16.80 -14.12
CA GLN A 120 -0.99 16.97 -12.70
C GLN A 120 -0.74 15.58 -12.11
N LEU A 121 0.35 15.42 -11.39
CA LEU A 121 0.77 14.15 -10.80
C LEU A 121 -0.25 13.62 -9.78
N LEU A 122 -0.81 14.51 -8.98
CA LEU A 122 -1.77 14.17 -7.94
C LEU A 122 -3.20 14.47 -8.40
N PRO A 123 -4.11 13.49 -8.35
CA PRO A 123 -5.50 13.70 -8.73
C PRO A 123 -6.21 14.64 -7.74
N ASP A 124 -7.06 15.50 -8.27
CA ASP A 124 -7.91 16.40 -7.46
C ASP A 124 -9.28 15.76 -7.19
N THR A 125 -9.28 14.45 -7.04
CA THR A 125 -10.47 13.67 -6.75
C THR A 125 -10.82 13.80 -5.27
N PRO A 126 -12.08 14.09 -4.92
CA PRO A 126 -12.53 14.13 -3.53
C PRO A 126 -12.36 12.80 -2.81
N ILE A 127 -12.01 12.88 -1.53
CA ILE A 127 -11.94 11.70 -0.65
C ILE A 127 -13.36 11.48 -0.11
N THR A 128 -14.02 10.39 -0.54
CA THR A 128 -15.38 10.05 -0.10
C THR A 128 -15.33 9.02 1.02
N LEU A 129 -16.06 9.29 2.11
CA LEU A 129 -16.16 8.43 3.29
C LEU A 129 -17.62 8.11 3.63
N GLU A 130 -18.47 7.98 2.60
CA GLU A 130 -19.92 7.79 2.77
C GLU A 130 -20.29 6.54 3.58
N VAL A 131 -19.46 5.48 3.48
CA VAL A 131 -19.67 4.25 4.25
C VAL A 131 -19.59 4.49 5.75
N PHE A 132 -18.90 5.56 6.19
CA PHE A 132 -18.72 5.88 7.61
C PHE A 132 -19.99 6.41 8.28
N ASP A 133 -20.98 6.84 7.50
CA ASP A 133 -22.26 7.29 8.02
C ASP A 133 -23.28 6.16 8.21
N GLN A 134 -22.97 4.95 7.72
CA GLN A 134 -23.92 3.84 7.66
C GLN A 134 -23.90 2.97 8.92
N ILE A 135 -22.78 2.87 9.60
CA ILE A 135 -22.60 2.00 10.76
C ILE A 135 -21.48 2.48 11.68
N ASP A 136 -21.69 2.41 12.99
CA ASP A 136 -20.61 2.49 13.98
C ASP A 136 -20.02 1.09 14.23
N LEU A 137 -18.71 0.99 14.30
CA LEU A 137 -17.98 -0.25 14.61
C LEU A 137 -17.14 -0.10 15.89
N ASP A 138 -17.01 -1.18 16.63
CA ASP A 138 -16.10 -1.30 17.78
C ASP A 138 -15.67 -2.77 17.88
N MET A 139 -14.73 -3.17 17.01
CA MET A 139 -14.40 -4.56 16.75
C MET A 139 -12.94 -4.87 17.09
N ALA A 140 -12.70 -5.98 17.75
CA ALA A 140 -11.39 -6.62 17.81
C ALA A 140 -11.35 -7.77 16.80
N ILE A 141 -10.31 -7.83 15.99
CA ILE A 141 -10.11 -8.90 15.01
C ILE A 141 -8.82 -9.66 15.32
N ARG A 142 -8.86 -10.97 15.07
CA ARG A 142 -7.69 -11.86 15.13
C ARG A 142 -7.83 -12.95 14.08
N PHE A 143 -6.99 -12.91 13.06
CA PHE A 143 -7.01 -13.88 11.98
C PHE A 143 -5.63 -14.53 11.87
N ASP A 144 -5.58 -15.87 11.96
CA ASP A 144 -4.31 -16.59 11.93
C ASP A 144 -3.75 -16.62 10.49
N GLU A 145 -4.62 -16.80 9.47
CA GLU A 145 -4.24 -16.74 8.07
C GLU A 145 -5.32 -16.07 7.22
N VAL A 146 -4.94 -15.10 6.40
CA VAL A 146 -5.81 -14.44 5.41
C VAL A 146 -5.18 -14.54 4.04
N VAL A 147 -5.87 -15.18 3.10
CA VAL A 147 -5.44 -15.31 1.70
C VAL A 147 -6.21 -14.36 0.79
N ASN A 148 -5.65 -14.07 -0.39
CA ASN A 148 -6.23 -13.17 -1.40
C ASN A 148 -6.50 -11.74 -0.88
N PHE A 149 -5.77 -11.31 0.14
CA PHE A 149 -5.95 -9.99 0.74
C PHE A 149 -5.25 -8.91 -0.08
N MET A 150 -6.01 -8.14 -0.85
CA MET A 150 -5.53 -6.96 -1.60
C MET A 150 -4.29 -7.22 -2.48
N GLY A 151 -4.13 -8.45 -3.00
CA GLY A 151 -2.98 -8.83 -3.83
C GLY A 151 -1.67 -9.06 -3.06
N PHE A 152 -1.73 -9.12 -1.74
CA PHE A 152 -0.63 -9.60 -0.92
C PHE A 152 -0.57 -11.14 -0.90
N ASP A 153 0.61 -11.68 -0.63
CA ASP A 153 0.79 -13.07 -0.24
C ASP A 153 -0.03 -13.34 1.03
N PRO A 154 -0.21 -14.61 1.43
CA PRO A 154 -0.93 -14.91 2.66
C PRO A 154 -0.45 -14.05 3.83
N VAL A 155 -1.40 -13.35 4.47
CA VAL A 155 -1.15 -12.56 5.67
C VAL A 155 -1.42 -13.42 6.89
N HIS A 156 -0.47 -13.47 7.80
CA HIS A 156 -0.55 -14.27 9.02
C HIS A 156 -0.65 -13.39 10.26
N ASP A 157 -1.18 -13.95 11.33
CA ASP A 157 -1.27 -13.31 12.66
C ASP A 157 -1.86 -11.90 12.64
N LEU A 158 -2.83 -11.65 11.75
CA LEU A 158 -3.47 -10.33 11.64
C LEU A 158 -4.31 -10.06 12.90
N LYS A 159 -3.94 -9.01 13.61
CA LYS A 159 -4.65 -8.50 14.79
C LYS A 159 -4.87 -7.02 14.66
N ALA A 160 -6.05 -6.55 15.04
CA ALA A 160 -6.30 -5.11 15.13
C ALA A 160 -7.52 -4.83 16.01
N LYS A 161 -7.55 -3.63 16.56
CA LYS A 161 -8.75 -3.01 17.13
C LYS A 161 -9.24 -1.96 16.14
N ILE A 162 -10.47 -2.10 15.66
CA ILE A 162 -11.10 -1.23 14.68
C ILE A 162 -12.26 -0.50 15.34
N VAL A 163 -12.20 0.83 15.38
CA VAL A 163 -13.29 1.68 15.85
C VAL A 163 -13.69 2.62 14.73
N LEU A 164 -14.95 2.55 14.32
CA LEU A 164 -15.57 3.51 13.42
C LEU A 164 -16.69 4.20 14.16
N LYS A 165 -16.58 5.49 14.34
CA LYS A 165 -17.58 6.29 15.07
C LYS A 165 -17.54 7.75 14.61
N GLY A 166 -18.70 8.32 14.30
CA GLY A 166 -18.81 9.74 13.97
C GLY A 166 -17.91 10.18 12.83
N ARG A 167 -17.83 9.41 11.76
CA ARG A 167 -16.94 9.64 10.59
C ARG A 167 -15.44 9.53 10.88
N ALA A 168 -15.07 8.87 11.98
CA ALA A 168 -13.68 8.60 12.31
C ALA A 168 -13.44 7.10 12.37
N LEU A 169 -12.52 6.60 11.55
CA LEU A 169 -11.96 5.26 11.59
C LEU A 169 -10.63 5.28 12.33
N LEU A 170 -10.55 4.53 13.41
CA LEU A 170 -9.32 4.28 14.15
C LEU A 170 -8.98 2.79 14.04
N VAL A 171 -7.84 2.49 13.50
CA VAL A 171 -7.24 1.15 13.54
C VAL A 171 -6.05 1.22 14.49
N SER A 172 -6.10 0.51 15.58
CA SER A 172 -5.06 0.49 16.61
C SER A 172 -4.59 -0.93 16.90
N ASN A 173 -3.35 -1.03 17.38
CA ASN A 173 -2.71 -2.31 17.66
C ASN A 173 -2.72 -3.26 16.44
N LEU A 174 -2.59 -2.66 15.24
CA LEU A 174 -2.43 -3.45 14.03
C LEU A 174 -1.11 -4.21 14.09
N GLU A 175 -1.20 -5.52 13.96
CA GLU A 175 -0.07 -6.43 13.80
C GLU A 175 -0.41 -7.41 12.69
N ALA A 176 0.53 -7.67 11.80
CA ALA A 176 0.38 -8.67 10.74
C ALA A 176 1.76 -9.17 10.30
N SER A 177 1.86 -10.46 9.98
CA SER A 177 3.06 -11.12 9.48
C SER A 177 2.83 -11.64 8.05
N GLY A 178 3.89 -11.96 7.33
CA GLY A 178 3.81 -12.48 5.96
C GLY A 178 3.57 -11.40 4.89
N ILE A 179 3.31 -10.15 5.27
CA ILE A 179 3.12 -9.07 4.30
C ILE A 179 4.43 -8.87 3.52
N ARG A 180 4.41 -9.27 2.25
CA ARG A 180 5.63 -9.27 1.43
C ARG A 180 6.82 -9.93 2.14
N GLY A 181 6.57 -11.04 2.84
CA GLY A 181 7.58 -11.78 3.58
C GLY A 181 8.10 -11.11 4.85
N GLY A 182 7.45 -10.04 5.31
CA GLY A 182 7.83 -9.28 6.51
C GLY A 182 6.66 -9.05 7.45
N ASP A 183 6.88 -8.22 8.47
CA ASP A 183 5.92 -7.89 9.51
C ASP A 183 5.50 -6.42 9.42
N LEU A 184 4.27 -6.13 9.79
CA LEU A 184 3.71 -4.78 9.85
C LEU A 184 3.07 -4.55 11.22
N LYS A 185 3.36 -3.39 11.84
CA LYS A 185 2.76 -2.97 13.11
C LYS A 185 2.44 -1.49 13.08
N GLY A 186 1.37 -1.09 13.77
CA GLY A 186 1.12 0.33 13.95
C GLY A 186 -0.32 0.71 14.19
N ASN A 187 -0.57 2.00 13.97
CA ASN A 187 -1.87 2.62 14.14
C ASN A 187 -2.16 3.52 12.94
N PHE A 188 -3.43 3.62 12.61
CA PHE A 188 -3.92 4.43 11.52
C PHE A 188 -5.22 5.10 11.92
N THR A 189 -5.35 6.40 11.66
CA THR A 189 -6.59 7.14 11.86
C THR A 189 -6.97 7.82 10.56
N LEU A 190 -8.23 7.73 10.19
CA LEU A 190 -8.85 8.47 9.10
C LEU A 190 -10.14 9.09 9.65
N ALA A 191 -10.21 10.40 9.73
CA ALA A 191 -11.36 11.09 10.30
C ALA A 191 -11.82 12.21 9.36
N ARG A 192 -13.13 12.39 9.24
CA ARG A 192 -13.71 13.52 8.53
C ARG A 192 -14.22 14.55 9.54
N ASP A 193 -13.62 15.72 9.52
CA ASP A 193 -14.01 16.85 10.33
C ASP A 193 -14.53 17.94 9.39
N ALA A 194 -15.85 18.19 9.43
CA ALA A 194 -16.55 19.06 8.49
C ALA A 194 -16.24 18.72 7.02
N GLU A 195 -15.45 19.55 6.36
CA GLU A 195 -15.11 19.44 4.94
C GLU A 195 -13.76 18.72 4.72
N LEU A 196 -12.94 18.52 5.78
CA LEU A 196 -11.59 17.98 5.65
C LEU A 196 -11.51 16.54 6.11
N THR A 197 -10.82 15.73 5.35
CA THR A 197 -10.38 14.41 5.75
C THR A 197 -8.99 14.51 6.36
N ARG A 198 -8.87 14.10 7.62
CA ARG A 198 -7.61 14.02 8.36
C ARG A 198 -7.09 12.59 8.36
N ILE A 199 -5.79 12.45 8.19
CA ILE A 199 -5.07 11.18 8.28
C ILE A 199 -3.95 11.28 9.31
N ASP A 200 -3.81 10.25 10.14
CA ASP A 200 -2.66 10.05 11.01
C ASP A 200 -2.17 8.60 10.86
N VAL A 201 -0.88 8.43 10.64
CA VAL A 201 -0.21 7.15 10.41
C VAL A 201 0.99 7.03 11.32
N ASP A 202 1.06 5.97 12.12
CA ASP A 202 2.26 5.55 12.84
C ASP A 202 2.47 4.06 12.58
N MET A 203 3.27 3.76 11.56
CA MET A 203 3.46 2.41 11.04
C MET A 203 4.93 2.01 11.04
N LYS A 204 5.18 0.75 11.36
CA LYS A 204 6.50 0.12 11.28
C LYS A 204 6.39 -1.19 10.53
N GLY A 205 7.17 -1.31 9.48
CA GLY A 205 7.36 -2.55 8.75
C GLY A 205 8.77 -3.09 8.96
N ARG A 206 8.90 -4.40 9.04
CA ARG A 206 10.20 -5.08 9.14
C ARG A 206 10.32 -6.15 8.09
N HIS A 207 11.49 -6.25 7.48
CA HIS A 207 11.82 -7.25 6.45
C HIS A 207 10.85 -7.29 5.26
N LEU A 208 10.15 -6.16 4.99
CA LEU A 208 9.23 -6.06 3.86
C LEU A 208 10.02 -6.16 2.54
N ARG A 209 9.57 -7.00 1.62
CA ARG A 209 10.20 -7.14 0.30
C ARG A 209 9.31 -6.52 -0.77
N PHE A 210 9.68 -5.35 -1.21
CA PHE A 210 8.99 -4.68 -2.30
C PHE A 210 9.61 -5.13 -3.62
N GLY A 211 8.98 -6.11 -4.25
CA GLY A 211 9.33 -6.52 -5.61
C GLY A 211 8.89 -5.50 -6.65
N LEU A 212 9.32 -4.24 -6.49
CA LEU A 212 9.07 -3.17 -7.47
C LEU A 212 9.70 -3.49 -8.82
N ALA A 213 10.57 -4.49 -8.85
CA ALA A 213 11.33 -4.88 -10.00
C ALA A 213 11.39 -6.41 -10.07
N ALA A 214 10.26 -7.03 -10.42
CA ALA A 214 10.24 -8.48 -10.63
C ALA A 214 11.29 -8.85 -11.69
N VAL A 215 12.34 -9.52 -11.26
CA VAL A 215 13.27 -10.17 -12.18
C VAL A 215 12.64 -11.51 -12.53
N PRO A 216 12.40 -11.83 -13.81
CA PRO A 216 11.85 -13.12 -14.18
C PRO A 216 12.64 -14.27 -13.56
N GLY A 217 11.97 -15.19 -12.87
CA GLY A 217 12.59 -16.34 -12.20
C GLY A 217 13.16 -16.07 -10.81
N GLN A 218 13.01 -14.85 -10.24
CA GLN A 218 13.36 -14.58 -8.85
C GLN A 218 12.16 -14.81 -7.92
N THR A 219 12.42 -15.44 -6.78
CA THR A 219 11.46 -15.56 -5.68
C THR A 219 11.44 -14.30 -4.82
N LEU A 220 10.37 -14.11 -4.04
CA LEU A 220 10.24 -12.97 -3.13
C LEU A 220 11.45 -12.82 -2.20
N ASP A 221 12.01 -13.93 -1.73
CA ASP A 221 13.15 -13.97 -0.81
C ASP A 221 14.46 -13.40 -1.38
N SER A 222 14.57 -13.32 -2.70
CA SER A 222 15.76 -12.76 -3.36
C SER A 222 15.77 -11.21 -3.38
N TYR A 223 14.63 -10.56 -3.09
CA TYR A 223 14.57 -9.11 -3.01
C TYR A 223 15.14 -8.59 -1.69
N PRO A 224 15.81 -7.42 -1.72
CA PRO A 224 16.36 -6.85 -0.51
C PRO A 224 15.23 -6.52 0.49
N PRO A 225 15.32 -7.00 1.73
CA PRO A 225 14.35 -6.66 2.76
C PRO A 225 14.49 -5.18 3.14
N VAL A 226 13.36 -4.56 3.47
CA VAL A 226 13.29 -3.15 3.89
C VAL A 226 12.60 -3.06 5.24
N ASP A 227 13.26 -2.45 6.20
CA ASP A 227 12.66 -1.97 7.43
C ASP A 227 12.20 -0.53 7.21
N ILE A 228 10.93 -0.24 7.50
CA ILE A 228 10.34 1.09 7.30
C ILE A 228 9.67 1.60 8.56
N GLU A 229 9.86 2.86 8.89
CA GLU A 229 9.11 3.58 9.91
C GLU A 229 8.50 4.83 9.27
N ALA A 230 7.19 4.98 9.40
CA ALA A 230 6.44 6.12 8.87
C ALA A 230 5.56 6.72 9.95
N LYS A 231 5.79 8.01 10.25
CA LYS A 231 4.93 8.84 11.10
C LYS A 231 4.48 10.02 10.28
N LEU A 232 3.22 10.00 9.87
CA LEU A 232 2.67 10.99 8.96
C LEU A 232 1.34 11.50 9.48
N SER A 233 1.07 12.78 9.25
CA SER A 233 -0.23 13.39 9.48
C SER A 233 -0.53 14.43 8.40
N GLY A 234 -1.82 14.65 8.14
CA GLY A 234 -2.25 15.65 7.18
C GLY A 234 -3.76 15.81 7.16
N ALA A 235 -4.25 16.84 6.47
CA ALA A 235 -5.68 17.04 6.26
C ALA A 235 -5.93 17.68 4.89
N GLY A 236 -6.97 17.20 4.19
CA GLY A 236 -7.37 17.69 2.88
C GLY A 236 -8.71 17.12 2.46
N ASN A 237 -9.38 17.74 1.51
CA ASN A 237 -10.64 17.24 0.96
C ASN A 237 -10.46 16.43 -0.34
N THR A 238 -9.29 16.54 -0.95
CA THR A 238 -8.90 15.75 -2.14
C THR A 238 -7.57 15.05 -1.88
N TYR A 239 -7.23 14.05 -2.69
CA TYR A 239 -5.91 13.40 -2.59
C TYR A 239 -4.77 14.39 -2.73
N ARG A 240 -4.91 15.38 -3.63
CA ARG A 240 -3.92 16.45 -3.82
C ARG A 240 -3.76 17.34 -2.60
N THR A 241 -4.87 17.87 -2.05
CA THR A 241 -4.82 18.75 -0.89
C THR A 241 -4.31 18.03 0.34
N LEU A 242 -4.67 16.74 0.50
CA LEU A 242 -4.13 15.90 1.57
C LEU A 242 -2.62 15.72 1.42
N ALA A 243 -2.13 15.37 0.23
CA ALA A 243 -0.69 15.19 -0.02
C ALA A 243 0.11 16.48 0.23
N ARG A 244 -0.45 17.64 -0.18
CA ARG A 244 0.13 18.97 0.09
C ARG A 244 0.11 19.38 1.56
N ALA A 245 -0.72 18.76 2.37
CA ALA A 245 -0.80 19.01 3.81
C ALA A 245 0.02 18.02 4.63
N LEU A 246 0.62 16.99 4.01
CA LEU A 246 1.36 15.96 4.73
C LEU A 246 2.55 16.54 5.48
N LYS A 247 2.68 16.11 6.73
CA LYS A 247 3.80 16.36 7.64
C LYS A 247 4.25 15.06 8.24
N GLY A 248 5.52 15.00 8.63
CA GLY A 248 6.05 13.87 9.35
C GLY A 248 7.37 13.38 8.82
N ARG A 249 7.66 12.10 9.05
CA ARG A 249 8.94 11.50 8.72
C ARG A 249 8.74 10.07 8.23
N ILE A 250 9.52 9.74 7.20
CA ILE A 250 9.70 8.37 6.72
C ILE A 250 11.17 8.03 6.86
N LYS A 251 11.46 6.89 7.47
CA LYS A 251 12.80 6.29 7.54
C LYS A 251 12.71 4.88 6.99
N ALA A 252 13.60 4.54 6.06
CA ALA A 252 13.72 3.17 5.59
C ALA A 252 15.18 2.72 5.63
N VAL A 253 15.38 1.46 5.96
CA VAL A 253 16.68 0.79 5.93
C VAL A 253 16.53 -0.46 5.10
N GLN A 254 17.29 -0.54 4.04
CA GLN A 254 17.27 -1.65 3.09
C GLN A 254 18.46 -2.56 3.31
N GLY A 255 18.20 -3.84 3.39
CA GLY A 255 19.22 -4.87 3.53
C GLY A 255 19.81 -5.29 2.18
N GLU A 256 20.60 -6.35 2.21
CA GLU A 256 21.24 -6.92 1.04
C GLU A 256 20.23 -7.64 0.12
N GLY A 257 20.44 -7.55 -1.20
CA GLY A 257 19.63 -8.24 -2.19
C GLY A 257 19.99 -7.85 -3.62
N ARG A 258 19.21 -8.36 -4.58
CA ARG A 258 19.38 -8.04 -6.00
C ARG A 258 18.18 -7.24 -6.52
N VAL A 259 18.47 -6.23 -7.32
CA VAL A 259 17.45 -5.43 -8.01
C VAL A 259 17.66 -5.51 -9.53
N SER A 260 16.56 -5.54 -10.27
CA SER A 260 16.63 -5.51 -11.74
C SER A 260 17.00 -4.11 -12.24
N ASN A 261 17.97 -4.04 -13.11
CA ASN A 261 18.36 -2.78 -13.74
C ASN A 261 17.28 -2.28 -14.73
N ASN A 262 16.55 -3.20 -15.37
CA ASN A 262 15.49 -2.84 -16.33
C ASN A 262 14.25 -2.26 -15.63
N THR A 263 13.92 -2.73 -14.47
CA THR A 263 12.71 -2.27 -13.76
C THR A 263 12.93 -0.99 -12.96
N MET A 264 14.17 -0.72 -12.57
CA MET A 264 14.54 0.60 -12.05
C MET A 264 14.24 1.70 -13.08
N GLY A 265 14.44 1.41 -14.37
CA GLY A 265 14.06 2.33 -15.45
C GLY A 265 12.56 2.58 -15.59
N LEU A 266 11.73 1.57 -15.44
CA LEU A 266 10.27 1.70 -15.55
C LEU A 266 9.61 2.47 -14.41
N LEU A 267 10.19 2.40 -13.19
CA LEU A 267 9.67 3.05 -11.99
C LEU A 267 10.09 4.50 -11.86
N LEU A 268 11.20 4.86 -12.47
CA LEU A 268 11.86 6.14 -12.24
C LEU A 268 11.67 7.13 -13.38
N SER A 269 10.69 6.99 -14.24
CA SER A 269 10.54 7.79 -15.47
C SER A 269 11.85 7.93 -16.28
N ASP A 270 11.80 8.35 -17.53
CA ASP A 270 12.96 8.43 -18.42
C ASP A 270 14.15 9.22 -17.83
N VAL A 271 13.85 10.27 -17.06
CA VAL A 271 14.87 11.13 -16.42
C VAL A 271 15.70 10.37 -15.37
N PHE A 272 15.06 9.58 -14.53
CA PHE A 272 15.75 8.78 -13.51
C PHE A 272 16.46 7.57 -14.15
N TYR A 273 15.93 7.05 -15.24
CA TYR A 273 16.60 5.99 -16.00
C TYR A 273 17.91 6.46 -16.61
N GLU A 274 17.92 7.62 -17.27
CA GLU A 274 19.16 8.22 -17.80
C GLU A 274 20.16 8.51 -16.69
N LEU A 275 19.69 9.02 -15.55
CA LEU A 275 20.52 9.25 -14.39
C LEU A 275 21.09 7.95 -13.84
N PHE A 276 20.28 6.90 -13.69
CA PHE A 276 20.75 5.60 -13.24
C PHE A 276 21.78 5.00 -14.20
N GLN A 277 21.58 5.16 -15.50
CA GLN A 277 22.55 4.76 -16.54
C GLN A 277 23.85 5.56 -16.45
N ALA A 278 23.78 6.86 -16.15
CA ALA A 278 24.95 7.71 -15.95
C ALA A 278 25.73 7.34 -14.68
N ILE A 279 25.01 6.98 -13.62
CA ILE A 279 25.58 6.57 -12.33
C ILE A 279 26.14 5.14 -12.38
N ASN A 280 25.50 4.25 -13.13
CA ASN A 280 25.90 2.87 -13.29
C ASN A 280 26.03 2.48 -14.77
N PRO A 281 27.12 2.87 -15.45
CA PRO A 281 27.31 2.58 -16.88
C PRO A 281 27.37 1.07 -17.19
N LEU A 282 27.62 0.23 -16.18
CA LEU A 282 27.59 -1.22 -16.32
C LEU A 282 26.17 -1.80 -16.27
N ALA A 283 25.17 -1.02 -15.90
CA ALA A 283 23.77 -1.44 -15.93
C ALA A 283 23.29 -1.86 -17.34
N LYS A 284 23.93 -1.37 -18.38
CA LYS A 284 23.66 -1.77 -19.77
C LYS A 284 24.06 -3.20 -20.09
N THR A 285 25.01 -3.75 -19.36
CA THR A 285 25.59 -5.08 -19.62
C THR A 285 25.12 -6.13 -18.59
N GLU A 286 24.70 -5.70 -17.41
CA GLU A 286 24.27 -6.58 -16.35
C GLU A 286 22.75 -6.45 -16.11
N PRO A 287 21.97 -7.55 -16.07
CA PRO A 287 20.53 -7.48 -15.89
C PRO A 287 20.13 -7.08 -14.45
N THR A 288 21.04 -7.25 -13.48
CA THR A 288 20.79 -6.98 -12.07
C THR A 288 21.95 -6.27 -11.39
N THR A 289 21.65 -5.47 -10.38
CA THR A 289 22.64 -4.86 -9.47
C THR A 289 22.49 -5.47 -8.08
N ARG A 290 23.61 -5.82 -7.44
CA ARG A 290 23.63 -6.27 -6.04
C ARG A 290 23.68 -5.06 -5.13
N LEU A 291 22.62 -4.86 -4.35
CA LEU A 291 22.59 -3.92 -3.24
C LEU A 291 23.19 -4.55 -2.01
N GLN A 292 24.01 -3.82 -1.26
CA GLN A 292 24.52 -4.24 0.04
C GLN A 292 23.71 -3.64 1.18
N CYS A 293 23.38 -2.36 1.08
CA CYS A 293 22.46 -1.69 1.99
C CYS A 293 21.93 -0.38 1.37
N GLY A 294 20.84 0.09 1.94
CA GLY A 294 20.28 1.41 1.65
C GLY A 294 19.74 2.06 2.93
N VAL A 295 19.91 3.37 3.07
CA VAL A 295 19.30 4.17 4.13
C VAL A 295 18.60 5.35 3.49
N TYR A 296 17.34 5.56 3.86
CA TYR A 296 16.50 6.61 3.32
C TYR A 296 15.84 7.37 4.47
N ILE A 297 16.02 8.68 4.53
CA ILE A 297 15.43 9.55 5.55
C ILE A 297 14.80 10.75 4.84
N VAL A 298 13.48 10.84 4.93
CA VAL A 298 12.68 11.89 4.32
C VAL A 298 11.81 12.54 5.38
N ASN A 299 11.90 13.86 5.52
CA ASN A 299 10.97 14.66 6.31
C ASN A 299 9.97 15.34 5.38
N LEU A 300 8.71 15.34 5.78
CA LEU A 300 7.63 16.04 5.08
C LEU A 300 7.16 17.22 5.96
N ASP A 301 7.06 18.38 5.37
CA ASP A 301 6.40 19.54 5.99
C ASP A 301 5.53 20.24 4.95
N ARG A 302 4.21 20.13 5.11
CA ARG A 302 3.20 20.78 4.24
C ARG A 302 3.46 20.54 2.76
N GLY A 303 3.58 19.26 2.40
CA GLY A 303 3.78 18.82 1.01
C GLY A 303 5.20 19.03 0.47
N ARG A 304 6.12 19.56 1.25
CA ARG A 304 7.53 19.62 0.92
C ARG A 304 8.25 18.44 1.56
N ALA A 305 8.74 17.53 0.76
CA ALA A 305 9.58 16.43 1.18
C ALA A 305 11.05 16.83 1.11
N GLU A 306 11.72 16.85 2.25
CA GLU A 306 13.14 17.06 2.37
C GLU A 306 13.85 15.71 2.50
N ILE A 307 14.65 15.38 1.52
CA ILE A 307 15.51 14.20 1.52
C ILE A 307 16.74 14.56 2.36
N GLN A 308 16.74 14.19 3.64
CA GLN A 308 17.85 14.46 4.53
C GLN A 308 19.06 13.59 4.27
N ALA A 309 18.82 12.33 3.95
CA ALA A 309 19.86 11.39 3.56
C ALA A 309 19.26 10.26 2.72
N VAL A 310 19.89 9.99 1.60
CA VAL A 310 19.79 8.73 0.89
C VAL A 310 21.21 8.23 0.68
N VAL A 311 21.49 7.07 1.22
CA VAL A 311 22.78 6.36 1.05
C VAL A 311 22.47 4.99 0.52
N ILE A 312 22.96 4.66 -0.68
CA ILE A 312 22.79 3.35 -1.27
C ILE A 312 24.19 2.80 -1.57
N GLN A 313 24.46 1.61 -1.07
CA GLN A 313 25.69 0.88 -1.37
C GLN A 313 25.39 -0.32 -2.26
N THR A 314 26.11 -0.36 -3.37
CA THR A 314 26.20 -1.55 -4.21
C THR A 314 27.57 -2.21 -4.04
N ASP A 315 27.82 -3.31 -4.71
CA ASP A 315 29.14 -3.92 -4.78
C ASP A 315 30.18 -2.99 -5.42
N LYS A 316 29.78 -2.07 -6.30
CA LYS A 316 30.66 -1.22 -7.12
C LYS A 316 30.70 0.25 -6.67
N LEU A 317 29.58 0.78 -6.18
CA LEU A 317 29.39 2.21 -5.92
C LEU A 317 28.75 2.47 -4.56
N THR A 318 29.02 3.63 -4.00
CA THR A 318 28.21 4.27 -2.96
C THR A 318 27.54 5.50 -3.61
N ILE A 319 26.21 5.58 -3.51
CA ILE A 319 25.40 6.68 -4.00
C ILE A 319 24.91 7.47 -2.80
N LEU A 320 25.16 8.76 -2.78
CA LEU A 320 24.64 9.70 -1.79
C LEU A 320 23.65 10.63 -2.49
N SER A 321 22.52 10.89 -1.86
CA SER A 321 21.55 11.83 -2.42
C SER A 321 20.93 12.68 -1.31
N ALA A 322 20.69 13.95 -1.63
CA ALA A 322 19.97 14.89 -0.79
C ALA A 322 19.22 15.88 -1.69
N GLY A 323 18.20 16.53 -1.13
CA GLY A 323 17.43 17.50 -1.89
C GLY A 323 15.99 17.64 -1.43
N THR A 324 15.15 18.16 -2.30
CA THR A 324 13.75 18.42 -1.99
C THR A 324 12.83 18.03 -3.13
N ILE A 325 11.64 17.53 -2.77
CA ILE A 325 10.51 17.32 -3.66
C ILE A 325 9.36 18.17 -3.12
N ASP A 326 8.85 19.09 -3.91
CA ASP A 326 7.77 19.99 -3.54
C ASP A 326 6.49 19.59 -4.28
N LEU A 327 5.57 18.95 -3.57
CA LEU A 327 4.26 18.53 -4.09
C LEU A 327 3.32 19.71 -4.33
N ASN A 328 3.58 20.89 -3.76
CA ASN A 328 2.75 22.07 -3.99
C ASN A 328 3.00 22.65 -5.38
N THR A 329 4.25 22.67 -5.79
CA THR A 329 4.69 23.20 -7.08
C THR A 329 5.00 22.10 -8.10
N GLU A 330 4.92 20.83 -7.68
CA GLU A 330 5.28 19.67 -8.48
C GLU A 330 6.71 19.79 -9.06
N ARG A 331 7.64 20.19 -8.19
CA ARG A 331 9.05 20.38 -8.55
C ARG A 331 9.95 19.45 -7.75
N ILE A 332 10.97 18.95 -8.44
CA ILE A 332 12.04 18.15 -7.86
C ILE A 332 13.37 18.90 -7.96
N ASN A 333 14.13 18.88 -6.89
CA ASN A 333 15.49 19.41 -6.83
C ASN A 333 16.34 18.47 -5.95
N VAL A 334 16.88 17.43 -6.55
CA VAL A 334 17.63 16.36 -5.87
C VAL A 334 19.01 16.25 -6.49
N GLY A 335 20.02 16.26 -5.65
CA GLY A 335 21.43 16.06 -6.03
C GLY A 335 21.89 14.64 -5.73
N PHE A 336 22.76 14.13 -6.55
CA PHE A 336 23.39 12.82 -6.40
C PHE A 336 24.91 12.95 -6.46
N GLU A 337 25.58 12.22 -5.58
CA GLU A 337 27.01 12.04 -5.59
C GLU A 337 27.32 10.55 -5.62
N THR A 338 28.19 10.14 -6.52
CA THR A 338 28.62 8.74 -6.61
C THR A 338 30.08 8.61 -6.23
N ARG A 339 30.38 7.64 -5.39
CA ARG A 339 31.74 7.29 -4.95
C ARG A 339 32.05 5.86 -5.31
N PRO A 340 33.09 5.63 -6.12
CA PRO A 340 33.53 4.27 -6.42
C PRO A 340 34.08 3.58 -5.17
N ARG A 341 33.85 2.28 -5.04
CA ARG A 341 34.41 1.46 -3.98
C ARG A 341 35.74 0.88 -4.41
N LYS A 342 36.65 0.66 -3.46
CA LYS A 342 38.00 0.11 -3.71
C LYS A 342 37.90 -1.25 -4.41
N GLY A 343 38.73 -1.45 -5.44
CA GLY A 343 38.81 -2.70 -6.21
C GLY A 343 37.95 -2.77 -7.46
N VAL A 344 37.22 -1.71 -7.80
CA VAL A 344 36.44 -1.61 -9.04
C VAL A 344 37.25 -0.81 -10.06
N GLY A 345 37.52 -1.41 -11.23
CA GLY A 345 38.09 -0.68 -12.38
C GLY A 345 37.10 0.39 -12.87
N ILE A 346 37.48 1.65 -12.78
CA ILE A 346 36.60 2.78 -13.07
C ILE A 346 37.08 3.41 -14.37
N SER A 347 36.14 3.75 -15.26
CA SER A 347 36.45 4.57 -16.42
C SER A 347 36.72 6.03 -16.02
N ALA A 348 37.67 6.68 -16.68
CA ALA A 348 38.07 8.07 -16.38
C ALA A 348 36.88 9.06 -16.42
N SER A 349 35.81 8.77 -17.13
CA SER A 349 34.60 9.59 -17.21
C SER A 349 33.79 9.65 -15.88
N MET A 350 33.91 8.65 -15.01
CA MET A 350 33.27 8.67 -13.70
C MET A 350 33.99 9.58 -12.68
N LEU A 351 35.26 9.85 -12.89
CA LEU A 351 36.06 10.68 -12.01
C LEU A 351 35.89 12.17 -12.29
N THR A 352 35.39 12.54 -13.47
CA THR A 352 35.33 13.93 -13.91
C THR A 352 34.06 14.66 -13.51
N ASN A 353 32.98 13.96 -13.16
CA ASN A 353 31.73 14.61 -12.73
C ASN A 353 30.98 13.78 -11.65
N PRO A 354 31.45 13.82 -10.38
CA PRO A 354 30.83 13.07 -9.29
C PRO A 354 29.48 13.66 -8.83
N TYR A 355 29.11 14.83 -9.32
CA TYR A 355 27.88 15.53 -8.96
C TYR A 355 26.90 15.59 -10.12
N THR A 356 25.72 15.03 -9.92
CA THR A 356 24.58 15.20 -10.82
C THR A 356 23.43 15.84 -10.08
N LYS A 357 22.84 16.88 -10.62
CA LYS A 357 21.70 17.58 -10.05
C LYS A 357 20.49 17.41 -10.96
N LEU A 358 19.42 16.91 -10.39
CA LEU A 358 18.11 16.83 -11.00
C LEU A 358 17.27 18.02 -10.55
N GLY A 359 16.82 18.83 -11.48
CA GLY A 359 15.88 19.89 -11.26
C GLY A 359 14.86 19.93 -12.39
N GLY A 360 13.57 20.01 -12.06
CA GLY A 360 12.50 20.03 -13.04
C GLY A 360 11.12 20.09 -12.42
N SER A 361 10.10 19.99 -13.26
CA SER A 361 8.71 19.70 -12.83
C SER A 361 8.49 18.20 -12.80
N LEU A 362 7.70 17.75 -11.84
CA LEU A 362 7.22 16.36 -11.73
C LEU A 362 6.17 16.08 -12.77
#